data_a34c029453c6a46d88434f27c9447ab5
#
_entry.id   a34c029453c6a46d88434f27c9447ab5
#
_cell.length_a   1.000
_cell.length_b   1.000
_cell.length_c   1.000
_cell.angle_alpha   90.00
_cell.angle_beta   90.00
_cell.angle_gamma   90.00
#
_symmetry.space_group_name_H-M   'P 1'
#
loop_
_entity.id
_entity.type
_entity.pdbx_description
1 polymer ?
#
loop_
_entity_poly.entity_id
_entity_poly.type
_entity_poly.pdbx_seq_one_letter_code
_entity_poly.pdbx_strand_id
1 'polypeptide(L)'
;MKIAFFTEGNYQGKVNRNNVNMRTDLAWICALKADHWNINQKPDQKYDLGIVIIPKNNPQFEIRHLKLYCDKVAVMQEGPNWYWQDYPLEQQIWYFNTIQEADQMLVHNEIDKKYYEGLTGKKCKILPSLMIEDSIDGLKTTPRNDRDGVIIGGNFCSWYGGFDSYIVATYFECPIGIPSMGRKIVGEENMENLNHLPYMNWVDWIHALSKFKYGVHLMRTHAAGTFALNCAYLGIPCIGYQGLDTQMICHPSCTVELGDMESARKIAEKLRKDEEFYVYCCNEAQDGYGSNFIEPIFMEKFFNG
;
A
#
# COMPACT_ATOMS: atom_id res chain seq x y z
N MET A 1 11.84 17.49 -15.54
CA MET A 1 12.40 17.24 -14.20
C MET A 1 13.02 15.85 -14.20
N LYS A 2 14.30 15.73 -13.82
CA LYS A 2 15.05 14.49 -13.70
C LYS A 2 14.94 13.99 -12.26
N ILE A 3 14.41 12.79 -12.06
CA ILE A 3 14.12 12.27 -10.73
C ILE A 3 14.96 11.02 -10.46
N ALA A 4 15.49 10.91 -9.25
CA ALA A 4 16.09 9.68 -8.72
C ALA A 4 15.31 9.18 -7.51
N PHE A 5 15.18 7.86 -7.38
CA PHE A 5 14.74 7.18 -6.17
C PHE A 5 15.89 6.48 -5.51
N PHE A 6 15.98 6.63 -4.19
CA PHE A 6 16.98 5.99 -3.36
C PHE A 6 16.27 5.07 -2.37
N THR A 7 16.56 3.77 -2.46
CA THR A 7 15.98 2.75 -1.58
C THR A 7 17.03 1.74 -1.14
N GLU A 8 16.68 0.85 -0.21
CA GLU A 8 17.55 -0.29 0.14
C GLU A 8 17.47 -1.44 -0.88
N GLY A 9 16.61 -1.33 -1.89
CA GLY A 9 16.48 -2.31 -2.96
C GLY A 9 17.64 -2.29 -3.96
N ASN A 10 17.71 -3.32 -4.80
CA ASN A 10 18.80 -3.53 -5.78
C ASN A 10 18.30 -3.43 -7.22
N TYR A 11 17.34 -2.56 -7.48
CA TYR A 11 16.86 -2.36 -8.86
C TYR A 11 17.87 -1.57 -9.59
N GLN A 12 18.54 -1.14 -10.09
CA GLN A 12 19.50 -0.25 -10.74
C GLN A 12 18.93 0.40 -12.02
N GLY A 13 19.03 1.72 -12.06
CA GLY A 13 18.63 2.50 -13.23
C GLY A 13 17.12 2.51 -13.48
N LYS A 14 16.68 2.38 -14.72
CA LYS A 14 15.27 2.42 -15.11
C LYS A 14 14.53 1.13 -14.77
N VAL A 15 13.35 1.24 -14.17
CA VAL A 15 12.48 0.09 -13.94
C VAL A 15 11.69 -0.22 -15.21
N ASN A 16 11.70 -1.50 -15.60
CA ASN A 16 10.90 -1.96 -16.74
C ASN A 16 9.41 -1.97 -16.34
N ARG A 17 8.55 -1.40 -17.19
CA ARG A 17 7.09 -1.36 -16.99
C ARG A 17 6.44 -2.74 -16.87
N ASN A 18 7.02 -3.76 -17.48
CA ASN A 18 6.55 -5.15 -17.40
C ASN A 18 7.19 -5.95 -16.24
N ASN A 19 7.71 -5.28 -15.20
CA ASN A 19 8.29 -5.97 -14.07
C ASN A 19 7.21 -6.73 -13.29
N VAL A 20 7.43 -8.02 -13.05
CA VAL A 20 6.47 -8.88 -12.34
C VAL A 20 6.26 -8.50 -10.86
N ASN A 21 7.13 -7.66 -10.29
CA ASN A 21 7.01 -7.15 -8.92
C ASN A 21 6.64 -5.66 -8.87
N MET A 22 5.81 -5.20 -9.80
CA MET A 22 5.40 -3.80 -9.93
C MET A 22 4.47 -3.36 -8.79
N ARG A 23 5.00 -3.29 -7.57
CA ARG A 23 4.26 -2.82 -6.39
C ARG A 23 4.99 -1.64 -5.72
N THR A 24 4.24 -0.81 -5.03
CA THR A 24 4.66 0.31 -4.18
C THR A 24 5.77 1.19 -4.80
N ASP A 25 7.00 1.07 -4.33
CA ASP A 25 8.14 1.88 -4.78
C ASP A 25 8.46 1.71 -6.26
N LEU A 26 8.43 0.48 -6.77
CA LEU A 26 8.66 0.22 -8.19
C LEU A 26 7.61 0.90 -9.09
N ALA A 27 6.35 0.94 -8.65
CA ALA A 27 5.30 1.61 -9.39
C ALA A 27 5.56 3.13 -9.45
N TRP A 28 5.96 3.76 -8.35
CA TRP A 28 6.32 5.18 -8.34
C TRP A 28 7.54 5.48 -9.22
N ILE A 29 8.63 4.70 -9.08
CA ILE A 29 9.83 4.84 -9.89
C ILE A 29 9.48 4.76 -11.37
N CYS A 30 8.64 3.79 -11.73
CA CYS A 30 8.21 3.55 -13.09
C CYS A 30 7.36 4.70 -13.66
N ALA A 31 6.30 5.12 -12.94
CA ALA A 31 5.41 6.21 -13.35
C ALA A 31 6.17 7.52 -13.52
N LEU A 32 7.05 7.87 -12.58
CA LEU A 32 7.85 9.08 -12.61
C LEU A 32 9.03 9.01 -13.58
N LYS A 33 9.23 7.89 -14.27
CA LYS A 33 10.37 7.62 -15.15
C LYS A 33 11.70 7.94 -14.45
N ALA A 34 11.75 7.70 -13.14
CA ALA A 34 12.89 7.98 -12.31
C ALA A 34 14.02 6.95 -12.51
N ASP A 35 15.23 7.31 -12.17
CA ASP A 35 16.33 6.37 -12.02
C ASP A 35 16.35 5.82 -10.60
N HIS A 36 16.54 4.51 -10.45
CA HIS A 36 16.71 3.89 -9.14
C HIS A 36 18.18 3.74 -8.79
N TRP A 37 18.49 4.11 -7.55
CA TRP A 37 19.78 3.93 -6.92
C TRP A 37 19.61 3.22 -5.58
N ASN A 38 20.51 2.26 -5.29
CA ASN A 38 20.61 1.81 -3.90
C ASN A 38 21.14 2.95 -3.04
N ILE A 39 20.61 3.10 -1.82
CA ILE A 39 20.92 4.21 -0.92
C ILE A 39 22.41 4.34 -0.59
N ASN A 40 23.19 3.27 -0.75
CA ASN A 40 24.64 3.24 -0.54
C ASN A 40 25.46 3.55 -1.81
N GLN A 41 24.80 3.73 -2.95
CA GLN A 41 25.46 4.05 -4.21
C GLN A 41 25.56 5.57 -4.41
N LYS A 42 26.56 5.98 -5.19
CA LYS A 42 26.73 7.37 -5.60
C LYS A 42 26.27 7.51 -7.04
N PRO A 43 25.30 8.40 -7.31
CA PRO A 43 24.92 8.72 -8.69
C PRO A 43 26.11 9.26 -9.49
N ASP A 44 26.11 8.94 -10.78
CA ASP A 44 27.10 9.46 -11.73
C ASP A 44 26.63 10.74 -12.45
N GLN A 45 25.45 11.22 -12.12
CA GLN A 45 24.82 12.41 -12.70
C GLN A 45 24.04 13.22 -11.66
N LYS A 46 23.58 14.41 -12.06
CA LYS A 46 22.73 15.30 -11.26
C LYS A 46 21.25 15.06 -11.53
N TYR A 47 20.43 15.31 -10.51
CA TYR A 47 18.97 15.22 -10.53
C TYR A 47 18.33 16.49 -9.98
N ASP A 48 17.17 16.86 -10.52
CA ASP A 48 16.37 17.96 -10.00
C ASP A 48 15.73 17.58 -8.65
N LEU A 49 15.36 16.27 -8.49
CA LEU A 49 14.71 15.75 -7.28
C LEU A 49 15.23 14.35 -6.96
N GLY A 50 15.73 14.17 -5.75
CA GLY A 50 15.98 12.86 -5.14
C GLY A 50 14.83 12.51 -4.19
N ILE A 51 14.24 11.32 -4.32
CA ILE A 51 13.22 10.79 -3.40
C ILE A 51 13.83 9.61 -2.64
N VAL A 52 13.86 9.72 -1.32
CA VAL A 52 14.47 8.71 -0.44
C VAL A 52 13.37 7.99 0.33
N ILE A 53 13.29 6.68 0.19
CA ILE A 53 12.56 5.87 1.16
C ILE A 53 13.48 5.69 2.36
N ILE A 54 13.07 6.21 3.51
CA ILE A 54 13.89 6.19 4.74
C ILE A 54 14.31 4.76 5.05
N PRO A 55 15.64 4.47 5.10
CA PRO A 55 16.13 3.11 5.23
C PRO A 55 15.85 2.54 6.61
N LYS A 56 15.46 1.26 6.66
CA LYS A 56 15.16 0.53 7.89
C LYS A 56 16.39 -0.18 8.44
N ASN A 57 17.31 -0.59 7.55
CA ASN A 57 18.50 -1.34 7.91
C ASN A 57 19.78 -0.48 7.99
N ASN A 58 19.67 0.81 7.69
CA ASN A 58 20.79 1.75 7.79
C ASN A 58 20.38 3.04 8.54
N PRO A 59 20.24 2.98 9.88
CA PRO A 59 19.80 4.11 10.70
C PRO A 59 20.89 5.19 10.90
N GLN A 60 21.99 5.14 10.17
CA GLN A 60 23.06 6.14 10.17
C GLN A 60 23.20 6.83 8.81
N PHE A 61 22.29 6.55 7.88
CA PHE A 61 22.28 7.20 6.59
C PHE A 61 22.11 8.72 6.74
N GLU A 62 22.92 9.50 6.04
CA GLU A 62 22.89 10.95 6.09
C GLU A 62 22.34 11.52 4.78
N ILE A 63 21.14 12.08 4.85
CA ILE A 63 20.44 12.67 3.69
C ILE A 63 21.24 13.79 3.01
N ARG A 64 22.07 14.51 3.77
CA ARG A 64 22.91 15.59 3.23
C ARG A 64 23.86 15.12 2.13
N HIS A 65 24.25 13.83 2.12
CA HIS A 65 25.11 13.28 1.06
C HIS A 65 24.39 13.29 -0.29
N LEU A 66 23.07 13.17 -0.33
CA LEU A 66 22.31 13.22 -1.57
C LEU A 66 22.18 14.63 -2.13
N LYS A 67 22.30 15.67 -1.32
CA LYS A 67 22.32 17.07 -1.78
C LYS A 67 23.56 17.39 -2.64
N LEU A 68 24.54 16.49 -2.66
CA LEU A 68 25.65 16.56 -3.64
C LEU A 68 25.21 16.18 -5.06
N TYR A 69 24.12 15.44 -5.20
CA TYR A 69 23.62 14.87 -6.46
C TYR A 69 22.24 15.35 -6.86
N CYS A 70 21.49 15.91 -5.93
CA CYS A 70 20.10 16.33 -6.13
C CYS A 70 19.94 17.78 -5.69
N ASP A 71 19.25 18.59 -6.51
CA ASP A 71 18.94 19.99 -6.18
C ASP A 71 17.96 20.09 -5.02
N LYS A 72 17.00 19.14 -4.97
CA LYS A 72 16.07 18.95 -3.86
C LYS A 72 16.04 17.49 -3.43
N VAL A 73 15.84 17.25 -2.13
CA VAL A 73 15.70 15.92 -1.58
C VAL A 73 14.38 15.81 -0.81
N ALA A 74 13.52 14.90 -1.26
CA ALA A 74 12.31 14.51 -0.55
C ALA A 74 12.52 13.18 0.16
N VAL A 75 11.88 13.00 1.31
CA VAL A 75 11.89 11.74 2.05
C VAL A 75 10.50 11.16 2.19
N MET A 76 10.41 9.85 2.29
CA MET A 76 9.19 9.11 2.53
C MET A 76 9.44 8.02 3.56
N GLN A 77 8.51 7.88 4.53
CA GLN A 77 8.42 6.70 5.37
C GLN A 77 7.52 5.67 4.69
N GLU A 78 8.08 4.53 4.31
CA GLU A 78 7.29 3.38 3.88
C GLU A 78 6.83 2.59 5.12
N GLY A 79 5.53 2.54 5.32
CA GLY A 79 4.90 1.90 6.48
C GLY A 79 4.35 2.91 7.49
N PRO A 80 3.92 2.45 8.68
CA PRO A 80 3.22 3.29 9.64
C PRO A 80 4.12 4.36 10.25
N ASN A 81 3.51 5.49 10.59
CA ASN A 81 4.21 6.62 11.21
C ASN A 81 4.82 6.29 12.60
N TRP A 82 4.26 5.31 13.30
CA TRP A 82 4.77 4.84 14.59
C TRP A 82 5.91 3.83 14.48
N TYR A 83 6.31 3.42 13.29
CA TYR A 83 7.31 2.36 13.07
C TYR A 83 8.61 2.55 13.87
N TRP A 84 9.08 3.80 13.98
CA TRP A 84 10.32 4.14 14.67
C TRP A 84 10.18 4.26 16.19
N GLN A 85 8.95 4.28 16.72
CA GLN A 85 8.72 4.49 18.16
C GLN A 85 9.25 3.34 19.04
N ASP A 86 9.39 2.14 18.49
CA ASP A 86 9.93 0.97 19.19
C ASP A 86 11.48 0.83 19.05
N TYR A 87 12.13 1.75 18.33
CA TYR A 87 13.58 1.75 18.15
C TYR A 87 14.30 2.49 19.30
N PRO A 88 15.63 2.23 19.51
CA PRO A 88 16.43 3.01 20.45
C PRO A 88 16.31 4.51 20.21
N LEU A 89 16.33 5.31 21.28
CA LEU A 89 16.11 6.75 21.22
C LEU A 89 17.03 7.47 20.22
N GLU A 90 18.28 7.05 20.11
CA GLU A 90 19.24 7.58 19.13
C GLU A 90 18.76 7.41 17.68
N GLN A 91 18.11 6.29 17.37
CA GLN A 91 17.55 6.02 16.05
C GLN A 91 16.25 6.83 15.81
N GLN A 92 15.45 7.04 16.86
CA GLN A 92 14.28 7.92 16.77
C GLN A 92 14.70 9.37 16.49
N ILE A 93 15.77 9.84 17.15
CA ILE A 93 16.34 11.17 16.91
C ILE A 93 16.91 11.28 15.49
N TRP A 94 17.66 10.26 15.05
CA TRP A 94 18.15 10.21 13.67
C TRP A 94 17.00 10.27 12.63
N TYR A 95 15.96 9.50 12.85
CA TYR A 95 14.77 9.49 11.98
C TYR A 95 14.13 10.89 11.89
N PHE A 96 13.89 11.52 13.04
CA PHE A 96 13.34 12.87 13.10
C PHE A 96 14.25 13.90 12.38
N ASN A 97 15.55 13.85 12.63
CA ASN A 97 16.51 14.75 11.99
C ASN A 97 16.54 14.54 10.46
N THR A 98 16.47 13.29 10.00
CA THR A 98 16.40 12.96 8.56
C THR A 98 15.19 13.63 7.89
N ILE A 99 14.02 13.60 8.54
CA ILE A 99 12.83 14.30 8.04
C ILE A 99 13.02 15.82 8.07
N GLN A 100 13.63 16.36 9.14
CA GLN A 100 13.87 17.80 9.26
C GLN A 100 14.89 18.33 8.26
N GLU A 101 15.91 17.57 7.91
CA GLU A 101 16.92 17.95 6.93
C GLU A 101 16.41 17.88 5.47
N ALA A 102 15.36 17.13 5.20
CA ALA A 102 14.75 17.01 3.89
C ALA A 102 14.09 18.33 3.45
N ASP A 103 14.13 18.60 2.15
CA ASP A 103 13.45 19.75 1.57
C ASP A 103 11.93 19.54 1.52
N GLN A 104 11.48 18.27 1.44
CA GLN A 104 10.07 17.89 1.43
C GLN A 104 9.84 16.51 2.08
N MET A 105 8.70 16.36 2.75
CA MET A 105 8.17 15.06 3.20
C MET A 105 7.08 14.59 2.24
N LEU A 106 7.19 13.35 1.77
CA LEU A 106 6.15 12.65 1.02
C LEU A 106 5.45 11.66 1.93
N VAL A 107 4.15 11.52 1.77
CA VAL A 107 3.29 10.67 2.61
C VAL A 107 2.28 9.90 1.76
N HIS A 108 1.68 8.85 2.30
CA HIS A 108 0.76 7.98 1.54
C HIS A 108 -0.69 8.46 1.54
N ASN A 109 -1.12 9.16 2.59
CA ASN A 109 -2.52 9.45 2.85
C ASN A 109 -2.68 10.74 3.69
N GLU A 110 -3.92 11.22 3.80
CA GLU A 110 -4.23 12.47 4.53
C GLU A 110 -3.97 12.38 6.05
N ILE A 111 -4.06 11.19 6.65
CA ILE A 111 -3.77 11.04 8.09
C ILE A 111 -2.27 11.17 8.34
N ASP A 112 -1.44 10.50 7.56
CA ASP A 112 0.01 10.65 7.64
C ASP A 112 0.44 12.09 7.35
N LYS A 113 -0.23 12.77 6.41
CA LYS A 113 0.03 14.18 6.13
C LYS A 113 -0.17 15.04 7.38
N LYS A 114 -1.31 14.90 8.05
CA LYS A 114 -1.59 15.63 9.30
C LYS A 114 -0.55 15.32 10.39
N TYR A 115 -0.17 14.05 10.52
CA TYR A 115 0.83 13.63 11.50
C TYR A 115 2.18 14.28 11.24
N TYR A 116 2.73 14.15 10.02
CA TYR A 116 4.05 14.66 9.69
C TYR A 116 4.10 16.18 9.59
N GLU A 117 3.05 16.85 9.14
CA GLU A 117 2.94 18.31 9.20
C GLU A 117 2.94 18.81 10.64
N GLY A 118 2.22 18.13 11.55
CA GLY A 118 2.24 18.44 12.98
C GLY A 118 3.60 18.18 13.63
N LEU A 119 4.26 17.08 13.26
CA LEU A 119 5.57 16.71 13.80
C LEU A 119 6.68 17.68 13.37
N THR A 120 6.67 18.11 12.11
CA THR A 120 7.80 18.83 11.49
C THR A 120 7.57 20.32 11.32
N GLY A 121 6.32 20.77 11.34
CA GLY A 121 5.93 22.14 10.96
C GLY A 121 6.08 22.43 9.45
N LYS A 122 6.40 21.42 8.63
CA LYS A 122 6.58 21.55 7.18
C LYS A 122 5.37 21.01 6.43
N LYS A 123 5.06 21.57 5.28
CA LYS A 123 4.05 21.04 4.36
C LYS A 123 4.49 19.67 3.81
N CYS A 124 3.58 18.70 3.87
CA CYS A 124 3.77 17.37 3.28
C CYS A 124 3.00 17.26 1.97
N LYS A 125 3.52 16.45 1.05
CA LYS A 125 2.86 16.14 -0.21
C LYS A 125 2.44 14.66 -0.23
N ILE A 126 1.22 14.39 -0.66
CA ILE A 126 0.74 13.01 -0.81
C ILE A 126 1.34 12.43 -2.09
N LEU A 127 1.98 11.27 -1.95
CA LEU A 127 2.36 10.36 -3.03
C LEU A 127 1.42 9.15 -2.93
N PRO A 128 0.30 9.14 -3.67
CA PRO A 128 -0.70 8.09 -3.54
C PRO A 128 -0.16 6.76 -4.07
N SER A 129 -0.73 5.67 -3.60
CA SER A 129 -0.50 4.37 -4.23
C SER A 129 -1.02 4.38 -5.66
N LEU A 130 -0.38 3.60 -6.51
CA LEU A 130 -0.84 3.36 -7.88
C LEU A 130 -0.51 1.94 -8.32
N MET A 131 -1.12 1.52 -9.41
CA MET A 131 -0.77 0.30 -10.13
C MET A 131 -0.25 0.68 -11.52
N ILE A 132 0.78 -0.01 -11.99
CA ILE A 132 1.24 0.07 -13.38
C ILE A 132 0.57 -1.06 -14.14
N GLU A 133 -0.50 -0.73 -14.85
CA GLU A 133 -1.36 -1.72 -15.50
C GLU A 133 -0.65 -2.49 -16.63
N ASP A 134 0.37 -1.91 -17.27
CA ASP A 134 1.18 -2.57 -18.30
C ASP A 134 1.74 -3.93 -17.83
N SER A 135 2.11 -4.05 -16.54
CA SER A 135 2.68 -5.30 -16.00
C SER A 135 1.66 -6.42 -15.80
N ILE A 136 0.38 -6.09 -15.89
CA ILE A 136 -0.75 -7.02 -15.79
C ILE A 136 -1.64 -7.00 -17.04
N ASP A 137 -1.22 -6.29 -18.10
CA ASP A 137 -1.93 -6.29 -19.37
C ASP A 137 -2.01 -7.70 -19.94
N GLY A 138 -3.20 -8.10 -20.39
CA GLY A 138 -3.47 -9.44 -20.85
C GLY A 138 -3.55 -10.54 -19.78
N LEU A 139 -3.42 -10.19 -18.49
CA LEU A 139 -3.58 -11.14 -17.39
C LEU A 139 -5.02 -11.68 -17.36
N LYS A 140 -5.16 -13.01 -17.46
CA LYS A 140 -6.47 -13.65 -17.31
C LYS A 140 -6.93 -13.57 -15.86
N THR A 141 -7.95 -12.76 -15.60
CA THR A 141 -8.61 -12.68 -14.31
C THR A 141 -9.88 -13.53 -14.28
N THR A 142 -10.27 -13.99 -13.09
CA THR A 142 -11.51 -14.75 -12.90
C THR A 142 -12.72 -13.82 -13.08
N PRO A 143 -13.68 -14.15 -13.96
CA PRO A 143 -14.92 -13.38 -14.10
C PRO A 143 -15.65 -13.25 -12.76
N ARG A 144 -16.35 -12.12 -12.55
CA ARG A 144 -17.03 -11.82 -11.28
C ARG A 144 -17.93 -12.97 -10.80
N ASN A 145 -18.69 -13.59 -11.70
CA ASN A 145 -19.65 -14.64 -11.37
C ASN A 145 -19.01 -15.99 -11.02
N ASP A 146 -17.72 -16.17 -11.37
CA ASP A 146 -16.97 -17.40 -11.12
C ASP A 146 -16.06 -17.27 -9.88
N ARG A 147 -16.11 -16.13 -9.19
CA ARG A 147 -15.31 -15.88 -7.98
C ARG A 147 -15.95 -16.52 -6.77
N ASP A 148 -15.10 -17.07 -5.91
CA ASP A 148 -15.50 -17.66 -4.65
C ASP A 148 -14.55 -17.32 -3.50
N GLY A 149 -15.03 -17.45 -2.26
CA GLY A 149 -14.22 -17.22 -1.07
C GLY A 149 -13.99 -15.75 -0.73
N VAL A 150 -13.36 -15.56 0.42
CA VAL A 150 -12.94 -14.26 0.95
C VAL A 150 -11.44 -14.27 1.21
N ILE A 151 -10.77 -13.17 0.89
CA ILE A 151 -9.33 -12.98 1.16
C ILE A 151 -9.15 -11.95 2.27
N ILE A 152 -8.31 -12.24 3.27
CA ILE A 152 -7.92 -11.24 4.27
C ILE A 152 -6.62 -10.57 3.84
N GLY A 153 -6.50 -9.26 4.05
CA GLY A 153 -5.44 -8.43 3.47
C GLY A 153 -4.07 -8.54 4.11
N GLY A 154 -3.94 -9.23 5.23
CA GLY A 154 -2.67 -9.36 5.95
C GLY A 154 -2.64 -10.53 6.91
N ASN A 155 -1.48 -10.78 7.50
CA ASN A 155 -1.31 -11.82 8.51
C ASN A 155 -1.78 -11.36 9.90
N PHE A 156 -1.69 -12.24 10.91
CA PHE A 156 -2.16 -12.00 12.27
C PHE A 156 -1.24 -11.06 13.11
N CYS A 157 -0.22 -10.46 12.52
CA CYS A 157 0.52 -9.40 13.21
C CYS A 157 -0.42 -8.23 13.56
N SER A 158 -0.23 -7.63 14.72
CA SER A 158 -1.14 -6.61 15.29
C SER A 158 -1.40 -5.43 14.34
N TRP A 159 -0.39 -4.99 13.60
CA TRP A 159 -0.53 -3.87 12.66
C TRP A 159 -1.28 -4.18 11.37
N TYR A 160 -1.38 -5.45 10.96
CA TYR A 160 -2.16 -5.86 9.79
C TYR A 160 -3.62 -6.19 10.09
N GLY A 161 -4.00 -6.32 11.38
CA GLY A 161 -5.37 -6.62 11.79
C GLY A 161 -5.89 -7.95 11.27
N GLY A 162 -5.01 -8.95 11.12
CA GLY A 162 -5.38 -10.25 10.56
C GLY A 162 -6.43 -10.98 11.39
N PHE A 163 -6.36 -10.89 12.72
CA PHE A 163 -7.37 -11.50 13.59
C PHE A 163 -8.76 -10.86 13.40
N ASP A 164 -8.85 -9.55 13.44
CA ASP A 164 -10.11 -8.81 13.23
C ASP A 164 -10.67 -9.13 11.83
N SER A 165 -9.81 -9.15 10.82
CA SER A 165 -10.17 -9.50 9.44
C SER A 165 -10.66 -10.94 9.31
N TYR A 166 -10.02 -11.90 9.98
CA TYR A 166 -10.43 -13.30 9.99
C TYR A 166 -11.82 -13.46 10.63
N ILE A 167 -12.06 -12.84 11.78
CA ILE A 167 -13.36 -12.90 12.46
C ILE A 167 -14.48 -12.38 11.54
N VAL A 168 -14.27 -11.24 10.87
CA VAL A 168 -15.27 -10.72 9.92
C VAL A 168 -15.40 -11.61 8.69
N ALA A 169 -14.31 -12.20 8.21
CA ALA A 169 -14.32 -13.10 7.06
C ALA A 169 -15.17 -14.36 7.31
N THR A 170 -15.28 -14.85 8.56
CA THR A 170 -16.13 -16.03 8.88
C THR A 170 -17.61 -15.81 8.60
N TYR A 171 -18.10 -14.56 8.58
CA TYR A 171 -19.51 -14.24 8.28
C TYR A 171 -19.89 -14.39 6.79
N PHE A 172 -18.91 -14.55 5.90
CA PHE A 172 -19.18 -14.90 4.51
C PHE A 172 -19.51 -16.38 4.29
N GLU A 173 -19.23 -17.24 5.28
CA GLU A 173 -19.52 -18.68 5.23
C GLU A 173 -18.92 -19.38 3.98
N CYS A 174 -17.74 -18.96 3.57
CA CYS A 174 -16.99 -19.46 2.43
C CYS A 174 -15.51 -19.65 2.77
N PRO A 175 -14.70 -20.31 1.91
CA PRO A 175 -13.27 -20.47 2.16
C PRO A 175 -12.54 -19.14 2.37
N ILE A 176 -11.64 -19.07 3.37
CA ILE A 176 -10.88 -17.89 3.71
C ILE A 176 -9.44 -18.06 3.22
N GLY A 177 -8.95 -17.13 2.40
CA GLY A 177 -7.57 -17.06 1.97
C GLY A 177 -6.78 -16.02 2.76
N ILE A 178 -5.48 -16.28 2.94
CA ILE A 178 -4.53 -15.32 3.52
C ILE A 178 -3.26 -15.25 2.68
N PRO A 179 -2.77 -14.05 2.31
CA PRO A 179 -1.52 -13.92 1.57
C PRO A 179 -0.30 -14.25 2.43
N SER A 180 0.73 -14.81 1.83
CA SER A 180 2.02 -14.96 2.50
C SER A 180 2.71 -13.60 2.62
N MET A 181 2.96 -13.16 3.86
CA MET A 181 3.68 -11.92 4.17
C MET A 181 5.14 -12.17 4.60
N GLY A 182 5.67 -13.36 4.31
CA GLY A 182 7.03 -13.76 4.70
C GLY A 182 7.22 -14.06 6.19
N ARG A 183 6.18 -13.92 7.01
CA ARG A 183 6.17 -14.23 8.44
C ARG A 183 4.77 -14.66 8.88
N LYS A 184 4.71 -15.51 9.91
CA LYS A 184 3.47 -15.98 10.52
C LYS A 184 3.57 -15.84 12.04
N ILE A 185 2.43 -15.71 12.71
CA ILE A 185 2.34 -15.90 14.16
C ILE A 185 2.27 -17.40 14.46
N VAL A 186 2.92 -17.85 15.53
CA VAL A 186 2.90 -19.25 15.93
C VAL A 186 1.46 -19.72 16.14
N GLY A 187 1.09 -20.83 15.50
CA GLY A 187 -0.25 -21.40 15.57
C GLY A 187 -1.22 -20.90 14.49
N GLU A 188 -0.84 -19.90 13.70
CA GLU A 188 -1.68 -19.39 12.61
C GLU A 188 -2.01 -20.48 11.57
N GLU A 189 -1.08 -21.41 11.36
CA GLU A 189 -1.25 -22.56 10.45
C GLU A 189 -2.28 -23.60 10.94
N ASN A 190 -2.66 -23.55 12.21
CA ASN A 190 -3.62 -24.48 12.80
C ASN A 190 -5.06 -23.93 12.79
N MET A 191 -5.27 -22.73 12.24
CA MET A 191 -6.62 -22.15 12.18
C MET A 191 -7.46 -22.84 11.13
N GLU A 192 -8.66 -23.28 11.55
CA GLU A 192 -9.62 -23.93 10.67
C GLU A 192 -10.09 -22.98 9.55
N ASN A 193 -10.34 -23.52 8.37
CA ASN A 193 -10.83 -22.80 7.19
C ASN A 193 -9.92 -21.66 6.69
N LEU A 194 -8.67 -21.59 7.13
CA LEU A 194 -7.72 -20.58 6.70
C LEU A 194 -6.71 -21.18 5.71
N ASN A 195 -6.80 -20.78 4.44
CA ASN A 195 -5.91 -21.24 3.37
C ASN A 195 -4.74 -20.26 3.18
N HIS A 196 -3.55 -20.67 3.58
CA HIS A 196 -2.33 -19.89 3.35
C HIS A 196 -1.90 -19.99 1.90
N LEU A 197 -1.94 -18.85 1.19
CA LEU A 197 -1.42 -18.75 -0.16
C LEU A 197 0.12 -18.73 -0.13
N PRO A 198 0.80 -19.28 -1.15
CA PRO A 198 2.25 -19.21 -1.25
C PRO A 198 2.72 -17.76 -1.43
N TYR A 199 4.01 -17.50 -1.17
CA TYR A 199 4.61 -16.22 -1.55
C TYR A 199 4.62 -16.11 -3.08
N MET A 200 4.17 -14.97 -3.60
CA MET A 200 4.01 -14.72 -5.03
C MET A 200 4.62 -13.38 -5.40
N ASN A 201 5.10 -13.25 -6.64
CA ASN A 201 5.33 -11.94 -7.24
C ASN A 201 4.00 -11.19 -7.39
N TRP A 202 4.05 -9.91 -7.72
CA TRP A 202 2.84 -9.09 -7.74
C TRP A 202 1.86 -9.47 -8.87
N VAL A 203 2.35 -9.89 -10.04
CA VAL A 203 1.49 -10.34 -11.16
C VAL A 203 0.73 -11.60 -10.78
N ASP A 204 1.43 -12.59 -10.23
CA ASP A 204 0.80 -13.83 -9.74
C ASP A 204 -0.17 -13.54 -8.59
N TRP A 205 0.15 -12.56 -7.74
CA TRP A 205 -0.73 -12.09 -6.67
C TRP A 205 -2.05 -11.53 -7.22
N ILE A 206 -2.02 -10.65 -8.23
CA ILE A 206 -3.23 -10.09 -8.85
C ILE A 206 -4.08 -11.23 -9.48
N HIS A 207 -3.43 -12.20 -10.14
CA HIS A 207 -4.13 -13.38 -10.65
C HIS A 207 -4.80 -14.18 -9.53
N ALA A 208 -4.07 -14.47 -8.45
CA ALA A 208 -4.60 -15.22 -7.31
C ALA A 208 -5.74 -14.46 -6.62
N LEU A 209 -5.57 -13.15 -6.41
CA LEU A 209 -6.58 -12.27 -5.82
C LEU A 209 -7.87 -12.27 -6.64
N SER A 210 -7.78 -12.30 -7.98
CA SER A 210 -8.96 -12.27 -8.86
C SER A 210 -9.93 -13.44 -8.66
N LYS A 211 -9.53 -14.51 -7.98
CA LYS A 211 -10.37 -15.69 -7.70
C LYS A 211 -11.31 -15.47 -6.52
N PHE A 212 -11.05 -14.50 -5.67
CA PHE A 212 -11.84 -14.23 -4.48
C PHE A 212 -13.00 -13.27 -4.78
N LYS A 213 -14.15 -13.56 -4.15
CA LYS A 213 -15.35 -12.75 -4.28
C LYS A 213 -15.33 -11.53 -3.37
N TYR A 214 -14.72 -11.65 -2.18
CA TYR A 214 -14.71 -10.63 -1.14
C TYR A 214 -13.30 -10.40 -0.59
N GLY A 215 -13.03 -9.17 -0.14
CA GLY A 215 -11.83 -8.79 0.60
C GLY A 215 -12.16 -8.26 2.00
N VAL A 216 -11.29 -8.54 2.98
CA VAL A 216 -11.37 -7.95 4.32
C VAL A 216 -9.98 -7.54 4.78
N HIS A 217 -9.80 -6.28 5.13
CA HIS A 217 -8.52 -5.77 5.62
C HIS A 217 -8.74 -4.73 6.72
N LEU A 218 -9.05 -5.18 7.92
CA LEU A 218 -9.26 -4.33 9.09
C LEU A 218 -7.93 -3.93 9.73
N MET A 219 -7.09 -3.27 8.92
CA MET A 219 -5.77 -2.82 9.30
C MET A 219 -5.85 -1.55 10.14
N ARG A 220 -5.26 -1.61 11.35
CA ARG A 220 -5.22 -0.46 12.30
C ARG A 220 -4.11 0.54 11.98
N THR A 221 -3.29 0.24 11.00
CA THR A 221 -2.11 0.99 10.63
C THR A 221 -2.35 1.73 9.32
N HIS A 222 -1.96 2.99 9.27
CA HIS A 222 -1.98 3.77 8.03
C HIS A 222 -0.68 3.50 7.24
N ALA A 223 -0.82 3.17 5.97
CA ALA A 223 0.26 2.87 5.04
C ALA A 223 -0.23 3.12 3.60
N ALA A 224 0.47 2.56 2.60
CA ALA A 224 0.15 2.76 1.19
C ALA A 224 -1.24 2.22 0.77
N GLY A 225 -1.82 1.26 1.49
CA GLY A 225 -3.16 0.72 1.21
C GLY A 225 -3.24 -0.11 -0.08
N THR A 226 -2.17 -0.78 -0.46
CA THR A 226 -2.08 -1.52 -1.74
C THR A 226 -3.06 -2.68 -1.85
N PHE A 227 -3.44 -3.31 -0.73
CA PHE A 227 -4.42 -4.40 -0.76
C PHE A 227 -5.80 -3.89 -1.20
N ALA A 228 -6.32 -2.84 -0.57
CA ALA A 228 -7.59 -2.23 -0.93
C ALA A 228 -7.57 -1.74 -2.39
N LEU A 229 -6.45 -1.16 -2.84
CA LEU A 229 -6.26 -0.73 -4.22
C LEU A 229 -6.31 -1.89 -5.22
N ASN A 230 -5.66 -3.02 -4.92
CA ASN A 230 -5.69 -4.21 -5.77
C ASN A 230 -7.10 -4.81 -5.84
N CYS A 231 -7.83 -4.83 -4.72
CA CYS A 231 -9.23 -5.23 -4.69
C CYS A 231 -10.09 -4.31 -5.57
N ALA A 232 -9.88 -2.99 -5.48
CA ALA A 232 -10.63 -2.01 -6.25
C ALA A 232 -10.41 -2.17 -7.76
N TYR A 233 -9.15 -2.33 -8.21
CA TYR A 233 -8.82 -2.62 -9.61
C TYR A 233 -9.61 -3.83 -10.15
N LEU A 234 -9.69 -4.89 -9.36
CA LEU A 234 -10.42 -6.11 -9.73
C LEU A 234 -11.95 -6.01 -9.52
N GLY A 235 -12.45 -4.93 -8.94
CA GLY A 235 -13.87 -4.82 -8.56
C GLY A 235 -14.26 -5.86 -7.49
N ILE A 236 -13.41 -6.06 -6.49
CA ILE A 236 -13.66 -6.89 -5.33
C ILE A 236 -14.00 -5.97 -4.16
N PRO A 237 -15.21 -6.02 -3.58
CA PRO A 237 -15.54 -5.21 -2.41
C PRO A 237 -14.65 -5.58 -1.24
N CYS A 238 -14.04 -4.58 -0.59
CA CYS A 238 -13.09 -4.77 0.50
C CYS A 238 -13.58 -4.07 1.78
N ILE A 239 -13.87 -4.85 2.83
CA ILE A 239 -14.20 -4.28 4.13
C ILE A 239 -12.91 -3.86 4.82
N GLY A 240 -12.85 -2.60 5.26
CA GLY A 240 -11.66 -2.06 5.93
C GLY A 240 -11.96 -0.93 6.88
N TYR A 241 -11.00 -0.61 7.76
CA TYR A 241 -11.10 0.57 8.61
C TYR A 241 -10.85 1.85 7.82
N GLN A 242 -11.50 2.94 8.25
CA GLN A 242 -11.20 4.28 7.75
C GLN A 242 -9.74 4.66 8.03
N GLY A 243 -9.20 5.58 7.21
CA GLY A 243 -7.86 6.13 7.39
C GLY A 243 -6.89 5.86 6.26
N LEU A 244 -7.13 4.83 5.44
CA LEU A 244 -6.41 4.65 4.18
C LEU A 244 -7.20 5.31 3.05
N ASP A 245 -6.58 6.21 2.29
CA ASP A 245 -7.25 6.89 1.17
C ASP A 245 -7.78 5.89 0.15
N THR A 246 -7.03 4.82 -0.14
CA THR A 246 -7.46 3.75 -1.04
C THR A 246 -8.72 3.04 -0.55
N GLN A 247 -8.85 2.81 0.75
CA GLN A 247 -10.04 2.20 1.35
C GLN A 247 -11.22 3.17 1.30
N MET A 248 -11.02 4.41 1.76
CA MET A 248 -12.10 5.40 1.87
C MET A 248 -12.65 5.87 0.52
N ILE A 249 -11.79 5.93 -0.50
CA ILE A 249 -12.16 6.40 -1.84
C ILE A 249 -12.72 5.26 -2.70
N CYS A 250 -12.11 4.07 -2.63
CA CYS A 250 -12.53 2.96 -3.49
C CYS A 250 -13.64 2.09 -2.87
N HIS A 251 -13.73 2.04 -1.53
CA HIS A 251 -14.68 1.15 -0.84
C HIS A 251 -15.48 1.89 0.23
N PRO A 252 -16.07 3.08 -0.04
CA PRO A 252 -16.74 3.88 0.98
C PRO A 252 -17.89 3.11 1.65
N SER A 253 -18.68 2.32 0.90
CA SER A 253 -19.79 1.52 1.43
C SER A 253 -19.32 0.28 2.24
N CYS A 254 -18.03 -0.06 2.17
CA CYS A 254 -17.39 -1.14 2.93
C CYS A 254 -16.40 -0.61 3.98
N THR A 255 -16.37 0.70 4.23
CA THR A 255 -15.48 1.33 5.20
C THR A 255 -16.19 1.53 6.54
N VAL A 256 -15.51 1.17 7.63
CA VAL A 256 -16.02 1.28 8.98
C VAL A 256 -15.06 2.05 9.89
N GLU A 257 -15.54 2.59 11.00
CA GLU A 257 -14.71 3.23 12.00
C GLU A 257 -13.73 2.23 12.65
N LEU A 258 -12.60 2.74 13.13
CA LEU A 258 -11.60 1.91 13.80
C LEU A 258 -12.19 1.19 15.02
N GLY A 259 -12.18 -0.14 14.95
CA GLY A 259 -12.70 -1.01 16.03
C GLY A 259 -14.20 -1.30 15.92
N ASP A 260 -14.93 -0.75 14.96
CA ASP A 260 -16.36 -1.05 14.78
C ASP A 260 -16.54 -2.40 14.07
N MET A 261 -16.37 -3.46 14.86
CA MET A 261 -16.52 -4.84 14.40
C MET A 261 -17.99 -5.19 14.10
N GLU A 262 -18.95 -4.52 14.74
CA GLU A 262 -20.38 -4.76 14.51
C GLU A 262 -20.78 -4.31 13.10
N SER A 263 -20.39 -3.10 12.70
CA SER A 263 -20.65 -2.59 11.36
C SER A 263 -19.92 -3.42 10.30
N ALA A 264 -18.67 -3.81 10.54
CA ALA A 264 -17.92 -4.67 9.63
C ALA A 264 -18.63 -6.03 9.39
N ARG A 265 -19.13 -6.65 10.46
CA ARG A 265 -19.93 -7.89 10.38
C ARG A 265 -21.22 -7.68 9.58
N LYS A 266 -21.98 -6.61 9.87
CA LYS A 266 -23.23 -6.29 9.16
C LYS A 266 -23.01 -6.10 7.66
N ILE A 267 -21.89 -5.45 7.27
CA ILE A 267 -21.50 -5.28 5.87
C ILE A 267 -21.17 -6.63 5.24
N ALA A 268 -20.41 -7.51 5.93
CA ALA A 268 -20.11 -8.85 5.43
C ALA A 268 -21.37 -9.67 5.16
N GLU A 269 -22.31 -9.67 6.13
CA GLU A 269 -23.60 -10.35 5.97
C GLU A 269 -24.42 -9.76 4.81
N LYS A 270 -24.42 -8.43 4.65
CA LYS A 270 -25.14 -7.77 3.57
C LYS A 270 -24.51 -8.10 2.21
N LEU A 271 -23.19 -8.01 2.05
CA LEU A 271 -22.49 -8.40 0.82
C LEU A 271 -22.79 -9.85 0.41
N ARG A 272 -22.94 -10.76 1.38
CA ARG A 272 -23.27 -12.17 1.13
C ARG A 272 -24.72 -12.36 0.70
N LYS A 273 -25.68 -11.67 1.32
CA LYS A 273 -27.13 -11.92 1.19
C LYS A 273 -27.83 -11.06 0.13
N ASP A 274 -27.23 -9.93 -0.22
CA ASP A 274 -27.81 -8.89 -1.09
C ASP A 274 -26.92 -8.73 -2.33
N GLU A 275 -27.31 -9.38 -3.42
CA GLU A 275 -26.56 -9.35 -4.69
C GLU A 275 -26.53 -7.95 -5.31
N GLU A 276 -27.58 -7.14 -5.14
CA GLU A 276 -27.61 -5.77 -5.66
C GLU A 276 -26.58 -4.91 -4.92
N PHE A 277 -26.51 -5.05 -3.60
CA PHE A 277 -25.48 -4.35 -2.80
C PHE A 277 -24.06 -4.84 -3.13
N TYR A 278 -23.87 -6.15 -3.35
CA TYR A 278 -22.58 -6.68 -3.79
C TYR A 278 -22.14 -6.07 -5.12
N VAL A 279 -23.02 -6.07 -6.14
CA VAL A 279 -22.72 -5.50 -7.45
C VAL A 279 -22.45 -4.00 -7.35
N TYR A 280 -23.23 -3.29 -6.54
CA TYR A 280 -23.02 -1.86 -6.27
C TYR A 280 -21.61 -1.61 -5.70
N CYS A 281 -21.19 -2.34 -4.66
CA CYS A 281 -19.87 -2.20 -4.07
C CYS A 281 -18.72 -2.58 -5.03
N CYS A 282 -18.94 -3.55 -5.92
CA CYS A 282 -17.97 -3.89 -6.97
C CYS A 282 -17.73 -2.72 -7.92
N ASN A 283 -18.80 -2.08 -8.38
CA ASN A 283 -18.74 -0.95 -9.30
C ASN A 283 -18.15 0.29 -8.62
N GLU A 284 -18.60 0.59 -7.39
CA GLU A 284 -18.05 1.67 -6.55
C GLU A 284 -16.53 1.54 -6.41
N ALA A 285 -16.02 0.32 -6.19
CA ALA A 285 -14.59 0.06 -6.07
C ALA A 285 -13.83 0.38 -7.37
N GLN A 286 -14.34 -0.08 -8.52
CA GLN A 286 -13.72 0.18 -9.82
C GLN A 286 -13.79 1.65 -10.22
N ASP A 287 -14.91 2.33 -9.96
CA ASP A 287 -15.08 3.75 -10.24
C ASP A 287 -14.13 4.59 -9.38
N GLY A 288 -13.98 4.25 -8.09
CA GLY A 288 -13.03 4.87 -7.17
C GLY A 288 -11.59 4.73 -7.63
N TYR A 289 -11.20 3.51 -8.07
CA TYR A 289 -9.89 3.25 -8.65
C TYR A 289 -9.66 4.08 -9.93
N GLY A 290 -10.55 3.96 -10.91
CA GLY A 290 -10.40 4.60 -12.23
C GLY A 290 -10.36 6.13 -12.15
N SER A 291 -11.06 6.71 -11.18
CA SER A 291 -11.11 8.17 -11.00
C SER A 291 -9.98 8.76 -10.16
N ASN A 292 -9.24 7.94 -9.39
CA ASN A 292 -8.29 8.50 -8.40
C ASN A 292 -6.91 7.89 -8.40
N PHE A 293 -6.72 6.64 -8.88
CA PHE A 293 -5.49 5.87 -8.66
C PHE A 293 -4.83 5.34 -9.94
N ILE A 294 -5.30 5.74 -11.11
CA ILE A 294 -4.64 5.46 -12.38
C ILE A 294 -3.41 6.36 -12.56
N GLU A 295 -2.45 5.91 -13.37
CA GLU A 295 -1.17 6.61 -13.58
C GLU A 295 -1.34 8.07 -14.04
N PRO A 296 -2.23 8.45 -14.98
CA PRO A 296 -2.41 9.85 -15.35
C PRO A 296 -2.82 10.75 -14.18
N ILE A 297 -3.73 10.29 -13.33
CA ILE A 297 -4.16 11.04 -12.14
C ILE A 297 -3.04 11.13 -11.10
N PHE A 298 -2.28 10.05 -10.92
CA PHE A 298 -1.08 10.07 -10.06
C PHE A 298 -0.09 11.13 -10.54
N MET A 299 0.20 11.18 -11.84
CA MET A 299 1.13 12.16 -12.43
C MET A 299 0.64 13.59 -12.25
N GLU A 300 -0.66 13.83 -12.45
CA GLU A 300 -1.27 15.15 -12.21
C GLU A 300 -1.10 15.57 -10.74
N LYS A 301 -1.48 14.72 -9.79
CA LYS A 301 -1.32 14.99 -8.36
C LYS A 301 0.14 15.21 -7.97
N PHE A 302 1.07 14.45 -8.56
CA PHE A 302 2.49 14.59 -8.26
C PHE A 302 3.08 15.91 -8.78
N PHE A 303 2.71 16.37 -9.96
CA PHE A 303 3.32 17.59 -10.53
C PHE A 303 2.60 18.88 -10.14
N ASN A 304 1.27 18.85 -9.94
CA ASN A 304 0.43 20.03 -9.73
C ASN A 304 -0.07 20.21 -8.29
N GLY A 305 0.03 19.17 -7.44
CA GLY A 305 -0.39 19.16 -6.01
C GLY A 305 0.76 19.58 -5.04
#